data_0d7653e7c0c056506a283c4f7b299834
#
_entry.id   0d7653e7c0c056506a283c4f7b299834
#
_cell.length_a   1.000
_cell.length_b   1.000
_cell.length_c   1.000
_cell.angle_alpha   90.00
_cell.angle_beta   90.00
_cell.angle_gamma   90.00
#
_symmetry.space_group_name_H-M   'P 1'
#
loop_
_entity.id
_entity.type
_entity.pdbx_description
1 polymer ?
#
loop_
_entity_poly.entity_id
_entity_poly.type
_entity_poly.pdbx_seq_one_letter_code
_entity_poly.pdbx_strand_id
1 'polypeptide(L)'
;MSTLVVWIQAVLMAAGALVSSRRLLHFFQLESYQFRGYKNTVLRQYQKCLVPYLVLGVFVLIASLLPGMWFACAVMIFGGAVIYRMSLHKQEKKKFVVTARVRRLIGVHAAVLVCVYALIAPLLGKMGAGIVTVLLPLVLVVSGLIAWPIERFIFYLYFFDARKKLLSDKNLIRIGITGSYGKTSVKFILNTILSQKYNVLCTPSSFNTPMGVTRIVRERLEPAHQVFIGEMGARHVGEIKELCHLVNPHIGLLTAVGPQHLDTFKTLDRIKKTKYELIEGLPKDGFAVFGNDLGIVKELYEKTTRVEKILTGYENDDAWADDVTLSPAGSAFTLHLKGEDPIRCNTELLGEHNIRNIVMCCAVAKYLGLTSAQIARGIAQIKPVEHRLQLLRSPGNITVIDDAFNTNPLSSKVALDVLSQFPGRRIIVTPGMVELGKDEDKFNHEFGRYMASRCDLVFLVGKKHTRPIYDGLVGEGFAEENIHVCGSLNEAIGVLNPMMRENDVIMYENDLPDHYSEG
;
A
#
# COMPACT_ATOMS: atom_id res chain seq x y z
N MET A 1 -50.57 -0.37 19.01
CA MET A 1 -49.45 -1.33 19.22
C MET A 1 -48.71 -0.88 20.47
N SER A 2 -48.39 -1.77 21.41
CA SER A 2 -47.63 -1.33 22.60
C SER A 2 -46.21 -0.90 22.19
N THR A 3 -45.70 0.11 22.87
CA THR A 3 -44.34 0.63 22.62
C THR A 3 -43.29 -0.48 22.64
N LEU A 4 -43.46 -1.48 23.49
CA LEU A 4 -42.60 -2.65 23.61
C LEU A 4 -42.53 -3.46 22.29
N VAL A 5 -43.69 -3.68 21.63
CA VAL A 5 -43.72 -4.41 20.33
C VAL A 5 -42.93 -3.68 19.24
N VAL A 6 -43.03 -2.34 19.19
CA VAL A 6 -42.25 -1.52 18.22
C VAL A 6 -40.76 -1.72 18.44
N TRP A 7 -40.30 -1.68 19.69
CA TRP A 7 -38.88 -1.88 20.00
C TRP A 7 -38.39 -3.29 19.67
N ILE A 8 -39.20 -4.33 19.97
CA ILE A 8 -38.84 -5.71 19.61
C ILE A 8 -38.69 -5.86 18.10
N GLN A 9 -39.62 -5.33 17.31
CA GLN A 9 -39.58 -5.36 15.85
C GLN A 9 -38.36 -4.58 15.32
N ALA A 10 -38.06 -3.40 15.88
CA ALA A 10 -36.89 -2.62 15.51
C ALA A 10 -35.59 -3.38 15.79
N VAL A 11 -35.48 -4.09 16.91
CA VAL A 11 -34.27 -4.91 17.23
C VAL A 11 -34.14 -6.08 16.25
N LEU A 12 -35.21 -6.75 15.88
CA LEU A 12 -35.16 -7.84 14.88
C LEU A 12 -34.76 -7.33 13.48
N MET A 13 -35.34 -6.20 13.06
CA MET A 13 -34.95 -5.53 11.80
C MET A 13 -33.48 -5.13 11.82
N ALA A 14 -33.03 -4.51 12.92
CA ALA A 14 -31.64 -4.11 13.10
C ALA A 14 -30.69 -5.31 13.09
N ALA A 15 -31.06 -6.44 13.68
CA ALA A 15 -30.23 -7.65 13.65
C ALA A 15 -30.03 -8.19 12.23
N GLY A 16 -31.10 -8.28 11.43
CA GLY A 16 -31.01 -8.68 10.01
C GLY A 16 -30.18 -7.70 9.18
N ALA A 17 -30.37 -6.37 9.41
CA ALA A 17 -29.61 -5.32 8.76
C ALA A 17 -28.12 -5.39 9.11
N LEU A 18 -27.79 -5.59 10.38
CA LEU A 18 -26.41 -5.71 10.86
C LEU A 18 -25.70 -6.91 10.22
N VAL A 19 -26.35 -8.06 10.17
CA VAL A 19 -25.81 -9.27 9.54
C VAL A 19 -25.55 -9.02 8.05
N SER A 20 -26.48 -8.36 7.33
CA SER A 20 -26.30 -8.03 5.92
C SER A 20 -25.13 -7.05 5.68
N SER A 21 -24.78 -6.22 6.67
CA SER A 21 -23.80 -5.14 6.53
C SER A 21 -22.34 -5.62 6.49
N ARG A 22 -22.04 -6.93 6.62
CA ARG A 22 -20.65 -7.45 6.64
C ARG A 22 -19.81 -6.95 5.49
N ARG A 23 -20.31 -6.99 4.24
CA ARG A 23 -19.58 -6.54 3.06
C ARG A 23 -19.33 -5.03 3.08
N LEU A 24 -20.31 -4.26 3.51
CA LEU A 24 -20.17 -2.81 3.64
C LEU A 24 -19.11 -2.44 4.69
N LEU A 25 -19.11 -3.14 5.83
CA LEU A 25 -18.10 -3.00 6.90
C LEU A 25 -16.72 -3.39 6.38
N HIS A 26 -16.62 -4.47 5.60
CA HIS A 26 -15.35 -4.88 5.00
C HIS A 26 -14.80 -3.82 4.04
N PHE A 27 -15.61 -3.29 3.14
CA PHE A 27 -15.16 -2.22 2.24
C PHE A 27 -14.81 -0.94 2.99
N PHE A 28 -15.54 -0.60 4.05
CA PHE A 28 -15.18 0.52 4.90
C PHE A 28 -13.84 0.30 5.63
N GLN A 29 -13.55 -0.95 6.03
CA GLN A 29 -12.25 -1.34 6.59
C GLN A 29 -11.12 -1.27 5.54
N LEU A 30 -11.34 -1.78 4.32
CA LEU A 30 -10.36 -1.74 3.21
C LEU A 30 -9.99 -0.30 2.84
N GLU A 31 -10.95 0.61 2.86
CA GLU A 31 -10.74 2.05 2.63
C GLU A 31 -10.22 2.80 3.87
N SER A 32 -9.67 2.08 4.85
CA SER A 32 -9.13 2.66 6.10
C SER A 32 -10.13 3.56 6.84
N TYR A 33 -11.42 3.29 6.70
CA TYR A 33 -12.55 4.05 7.28
C TYR A 33 -12.67 5.49 6.75
N GLN A 34 -12.20 5.74 5.54
CA GLN A 34 -12.34 7.02 4.85
C GLN A 34 -13.65 7.06 4.06
N PHE A 35 -14.50 8.04 4.35
CA PHE A 35 -15.83 8.16 3.73
C PHE A 35 -15.76 8.34 2.21
N ARG A 36 -14.77 9.09 1.71
CA ARG A 36 -14.59 9.31 0.27
C ARG A 36 -14.19 8.03 -0.45
N GLY A 37 -13.24 7.27 0.10
CA GLY A 37 -12.84 5.97 -0.43
C GLY A 37 -14.01 5.00 -0.44
N TYR A 38 -14.70 4.85 0.69
CA TYR A 38 -15.90 4.02 0.81
C TYR A 38 -16.97 4.37 -0.24
N LYS A 39 -17.31 5.66 -0.39
CA LYS A 39 -18.25 6.10 -1.43
C LYS A 39 -17.82 5.64 -2.83
N ASN A 40 -16.56 5.85 -3.19
CA ASN A 40 -16.04 5.49 -4.50
C ASN A 40 -16.09 3.97 -4.72
N THR A 41 -15.72 3.17 -3.72
CA THR A 41 -15.76 1.70 -3.79
C THR A 41 -17.19 1.18 -3.88
N VAL A 42 -18.14 1.73 -3.11
CA VAL A 42 -19.56 1.37 -3.20
C VAL A 42 -20.13 1.68 -4.58
N LEU A 43 -19.79 2.84 -5.16
CA LEU A 43 -20.25 3.21 -6.51
C LEU A 43 -19.60 2.36 -7.59
N ARG A 44 -18.30 2.04 -7.48
CA ARG A 44 -17.59 1.17 -8.44
C ARG A 44 -18.14 -0.25 -8.42
N GLN A 45 -18.47 -0.77 -7.22
CA GLN A 45 -19.02 -2.11 -7.03
C GLN A 45 -20.51 -2.10 -6.66
N TYR A 46 -21.30 -1.24 -7.33
CA TYR A 46 -22.72 -1.04 -7.01
C TYR A 46 -23.54 -2.33 -7.08
N GLN A 47 -23.21 -3.25 -7.99
CA GLN A 47 -23.87 -4.55 -8.11
C GLN A 47 -23.73 -5.40 -6.84
N LYS A 48 -22.60 -5.31 -6.14
CA LYS A 48 -22.34 -6.05 -4.90
C LYS A 48 -22.76 -5.26 -3.63
N CYS A 49 -22.90 -3.93 -3.72
CA CYS A 49 -23.10 -3.04 -2.59
C CYS A 49 -24.43 -2.30 -2.56
N LEU A 50 -25.11 -2.12 -3.68
CA LEU A 50 -26.39 -1.40 -3.74
C LEU A 50 -27.52 -2.33 -4.15
N VAL A 51 -27.33 -3.13 -5.21
CA VAL A 51 -28.38 -4.01 -5.74
C VAL A 51 -28.93 -4.98 -4.69
N PRO A 52 -28.13 -5.68 -3.85
CA PRO A 52 -28.68 -6.58 -2.84
C PRO A 52 -29.58 -5.88 -1.82
N TYR A 53 -29.24 -4.64 -1.43
CA TYR A 53 -30.04 -3.86 -0.48
C TYR A 53 -31.29 -3.26 -1.11
N LEU A 54 -31.22 -2.91 -2.41
CA LEU A 54 -32.40 -2.50 -3.16
C LEU A 54 -33.41 -3.66 -3.24
N VAL A 55 -32.96 -4.84 -3.64
CA VAL A 55 -33.81 -6.05 -3.72
C VAL A 55 -34.39 -6.39 -2.35
N LEU A 56 -33.57 -6.47 -1.30
CA LEU A 56 -34.04 -6.75 0.05
C LEU A 56 -35.01 -5.69 0.53
N GLY A 57 -34.76 -4.40 0.28
CA GLY A 57 -35.63 -3.29 0.65
C GLY A 57 -37.01 -3.37 -0.01
N VAL A 58 -37.08 -3.78 -1.29
CA VAL A 58 -38.34 -4.02 -1.99
C VAL A 58 -39.12 -5.19 -1.35
N PHE A 59 -38.45 -6.30 -1.03
CA PHE A 59 -39.12 -7.43 -0.33
C PHE A 59 -39.60 -7.05 1.08
N VAL A 60 -38.80 -6.29 1.84
CA VAL A 60 -39.20 -5.78 3.16
C VAL A 60 -40.38 -4.82 3.03
N LEU A 61 -40.39 -3.96 2.00
CA LEU A 61 -41.48 -3.03 1.72
C LEU A 61 -42.77 -3.81 1.43
N ILE A 62 -42.75 -4.79 0.53
CA ILE A 62 -43.91 -5.63 0.21
C ILE A 62 -44.39 -6.36 1.46
N ALA A 63 -43.50 -6.96 2.26
CA ALA A 63 -43.84 -7.64 3.48
C ALA A 63 -44.46 -6.71 4.55
N SER A 64 -44.07 -5.42 4.58
CA SER A 64 -44.62 -4.44 5.52
C SER A 64 -46.03 -3.95 5.15
N LEU A 65 -46.48 -4.20 3.93
CA LEU A 65 -47.86 -3.93 3.50
C LEU A 65 -48.84 -5.01 4.00
N LEU A 66 -48.35 -6.22 4.32
CA LEU A 66 -49.12 -7.30 4.88
C LEU A 66 -49.54 -7.01 6.33
N PRO A 67 -50.61 -7.67 6.85
CA PRO A 67 -51.02 -7.49 8.24
C PRO A 67 -49.90 -7.93 9.23
N GLY A 68 -49.31 -6.94 9.91
CA GLY A 68 -48.28 -7.16 10.94
C GLY A 68 -46.83 -7.11 10.43
N MET A 69 -46.03 -6.26 11.08
CA MET A 69 -44.59 -6.05 10.78
C MET A 69 -43.70 -7.30 10.99
N TRP A 70 -44.24 -8.38 11.53
CA TRP A 70 -43.50 -9.63 11.78
C TRP A 70 -43.04 -10.30 10.49
N PHE A 71 -43.81 -10.20 9.40
CA PHE A 71 -43.39 -10.67 8.09
C PHE A 71 -42.17 -9.88 7.56
N ALA A 72 -42.19 -8.56 7.73
CA ALA A 72 -41.05 -7.73 7.36
C ALA A 72 -39.81 -8.08 8.18
N CYS A 73 -39.96 -8.34 9.48
CA CYS A 73 -38.84 -8.82 10.32
C CYS A 73 -38.29 -10.17 9.85
N ALA A 74 -39.15 -11.13 9.51
CA ALA A 74 -38.74 -12.44 8.99
C ALA A 74 -37.99 -12.31 7.65
N VAL A 75 -38.52 -11.50 6.71
CA VAL A 75 -37.87 -11.20 5.42
C VAL A 75 -36.51 -10.53 5.63
N MET A 76 -36.39 -9.59 6.57
CA MET A 76 -35.15 -8.90 6.86
C MET A 76 -34.09 -9.83 7.43
N ILE A 77 -34.47 -10.71 8.38
CA ILE A 77 -33.53 -11.68 8.97
C ILE A 77 -33.07 -12.69 7.93
N PHE A 78 -33.99 -13.29 7.16
CA PHE A 78 -33.69 -14.28 6.15
C PHE A 78 -32.85 -13.66 5.00
N GLY A 79 -33.29 -12.53 4.45
CA GLY A 79 -32.60 -11.82 3.39
C GLY A 79 -31.24 -11.29 3.84
N GLY A 80 -31.13 -10.83 5.10
CA GLY A 80 -29.87 -10.46 5.72
C GLY A 80 -28.87 -11.62 5.79
N ALA A 81 -29.36 -12.81 6.16
CA ALA A 81 -28.54 -14.03 6.18
C ALA A 81 -28.09 -14.44 4.76
N VAL A 82 -28.95 -14.30 3.75
CA VAL A 82 -28.59 -14.55 2.34
C VAL A 82 -27.49 -13.59 1.87
N ILE A 83 -27.65 -12.28 2.11
CA ILE A 83 -26.63 -11.27 1.76
C ILE A 83 -25.31 -11.54 2.49
N TYR A 84 -25.37 -11.91 3.78
CA TYR A 84 -24.19 -12.32 4.54
C TYR A 84 -23.48 -13.49 3.86
N ARG A 85 -24.21 -14.57 3.52
CA ARG A 85 -23.65 -15.74 2.83
C ARG A 85 -23.02 -15.37 1.50
N MET A 86 -23.67 -14.50 0.72
CA MET A 86 -23.11 -13.95 -0.53
C MET A 86 -21.86 -13.10 -0.30
N SER A 87 -21.66 -12.57 0.91
CA SER A 87 -20.47 -11.80 1.28
C SER A 87 -19.27 -12.66 1.68
N LEU A 88 -19.46 -13.97 1.87
CA LEU A 88 -18.39 -14.92 2.22
C LEU A 88 -17.68 -15.41 0.96
N HIS A 89 -16.79 -14.59 0.38
CA HIS A 89 -15.98 -15.00 -0.77
C HIS A 89 -14.72 -15.71 -0.30
N LYS A 90 -14.43 -16.90 -0.91
CA LYS A 90 -13.24 -17.71 -0.60
C LYS A 90 -11.91 -17.11 -1.07
N GLN A 91 -11.91 -16.10 -1.93
CA GLN A 91 -10.72 -15.56 -2.61
C GLN A 91 -10.43 -14.09 -2.28
N GLU A 92 -10.86 -13.58 -1.12
CA GLU A 92 -10.49 -12.23 -0.70
C GLU A 92 -8.99 -12.19 -0.34
N LYS A 93 -8.17 -11.37 -1.02
CA LYS A 93 -6.75 -11.15 -0.72
C LYS A 93 -6.56 -10.58 0.69
N LYS A 94 -7.42 -9.64 1.09
CA LYS A 94 -7.48 -9.11 2.46
C LYS A 94 -8.79 -9.54 3.11
N LYS A 95 -8.72 -10.51 4.00
CA LYS A 95 -9.88 -11.02 4.75
C LYS A 95 -10.44 -9.93 5.69
N PHE A 96 -11.76 -9.94 5.87
CA PHE A 96 -12.40 -9.13 6.90
C PHE A 96 -11.92 -9.54 8.29
N VAL A 97 -11.30 -8.62 9.02
CA VAL A 97 -10.75 -8.87 10.37
C VAL A 97 -11.51 -8.07 11.40
N VAL A 98 -12.07 -8.74 12.39
CA VAL A 98 -12.82 -8.11 13.48
C VAL A 98 -11.85 -7.53 14.52
N THR A 99 -11.28 -6.38 14.18
CA THR A 99 -10.40 -5.61 15.08
C THR A 99 -11.18 -4.91 16.18
N ALA A 100 -10.50 -4.38 17.21
CA ALA A 100 -11.15 -3.59 18.26
C ALA A 100 -11.94 -2.38 17.70
N ARG A 101 -11.41 -1.74 16.64
CA ARG A 101 -12.09 -0.64 15.93
C ARG A 101 -13.37 -1.13 15.23
N VAL A 102 -13.29 -2.27 14.54
CA VAL A 102 -14.49 -2.86 13.90
C VAL A 102 -15.54 -3.24 14.94
N ARG A 103 -15.15 -3.81 16.09
CA ARG A 103 -16.10 -4.15 17.17
C ARG A 103 -16.84 -2.91 17.68
N ARG A 104 -16.13 -1.79 17.91
CA ARG A 104 -16.77 -0.53 18.32
C ARG A 104 -17.71 0.00 17.24
N LEU A 105 -17.28 -0.02 15.97
CA LEU A 105 -18.11 0.41 14.84
C LEU A 105 -19.37 -0.48 14.72
N ILE A 106 -19.26 -1.80 14.88
CA ILE A 106 -20.41 -2.73 14.89
C ILE A 106 -21.37 -2.36 16.02
N GLY A 107 -20.87 -2.07 17.22
CA GLY A 107 -21.71 -1.64 18.35
C GLY A 107 -22.46 -0.34 18.07
N VAL A 108 -21.76 0.69 17.56
CA VAL A 108 -22.39 1.95 17.16
C VAL A 108 -23.40 1.73 16.03
N HIS A 109 -23.03 0.93 15.01
CA HIS A 109 -23.91 0.63 13.88
C HIS A 109 -25.19 -0.11 14.32
N ALA A 110 -25.07 -1.08 15.22
CA ALA A 110 -26.23 -1.77 15.80
C ALA A 110 -27.15 -0.80 16.54
N ALA A 111 -26.61 0.10 17.38
CA ALA A 111 -27.40 1.11 18.09
C ALA A 111 -28.11 2.07 17.11
N VAL A 112 -27.38 2.56 16.09
CA VAL A 112 -27.97 3.43 15.05
C VAL A 112 -29.07 2.72 14.29
N LEU A 113 -28.88 1.44 13.92
CA LEU A 113 -29.91 0.66 13.23
C LEU A 113 -31.17 0.51 14.08
N VAL A 114 -31.04 0.18 15.37
CA VAL A 114 -32.20 0.10 16.28
C VAL A 114 -32.92 1.45 16.33
N CYS A 115 -32.22 2.56 16.52
CA CYS A 115 -32.83 3.89 16.53
C CYS A 115 -33.52 4.22 15.20
N VAL A 116 -32.91 3.93 14.07
CA VAL A 116 -33.47 4.23 12.75
C VAL A 116 -34.74 3.41 12.51
N TYR A 117 -34.73 2.12 12.82
CA TYR A 117 -35.93 1.28 12.68
C TYR A 117 -37.02 1.57 13.72
N ALA A 118 -36.67 1.98 14.95
CA ALA A 118 -37.65 2.30 15.99
C ALA A 118 -38.28 3.68 15.84
N LEU A 119 -37.48 4.68 15.38
CA LEU A 119 -37.87 6.09 15.42
C LEU A 119 -38.14 6.67 14.04
N ILE A 120 -37.26 6.38 13.03
CA ILE A 120 -37.35 7.00 11.71
C ILE A 120 -38.26 6.21 10.77
N ALA A 121 -38.13 4.88 10.75
CA ALA A 121 -38.97 4.05 9.87
C ALA A 121 -40.48 4.26 10.11
N PRO A 122 -41.00 4.33 11.37
CA PRO A 122 -42.42 4.58 11.60
C PRO A 122 -42.91 5.93 11.09
N LEU A 123 -42.05 6.98 11.06
CA LEU A 123 -42.39 8.30 10.51
C LEU A 123 -42.69 8.25 9.00
N LEU A 124 -42.11 7.29 8.29
CA LEU A 124 -42.31 7.05 6.86
C LEU A 124 -43.47 6.06 6.61
N GLY A 125 -44.28 5.72 7.64
CA GLY A 125 -45.39 4.81 7.56
C GLY A 125 -44.97 3.38 7.18
N LYS A 126 -45.85 2.64 6.51
CA LYS A 126 -45.59 1.25 6.11
C LYS A 126 -44.38 1.08 5.16
N MET A 127 -43.98 2.11 4.46
CA MET A 127 -42.82 2.07 3.54
C MET A 127 -41.47 2.22 4.27
N GLY A 128 -41.48 2.72 5.51
CA GLY A 128 -40.26 3.15 6.19
C GLY A 128 -39.22 2.06 6.38
N ALA A 129 -39.63 0.86 6.74
CA ALA A 129 -38.73 -0.27 6.94
C ALA A 129 -37.98 -0.65 5.61
N GLY A 130 -38.71 -0.69 4.49
CA GLY A 130 -38.11 -0.95 3.16
C GLY A 130 -37.15 0.15 2.74
N ILE A 131 -37.54 1.43 2.89
CA ILE A 131 -36.69 2.58 2.56
C ILE A 131 -35.39 2.57 3.37
N VAL A 132 -35.47 2.35 4.70
CA VAL A 132 -34.28 2.25 5.56
C VAL A 132 -33.36 1.11 5.10
N THR A 133 -33.93 -0.03 4.68
CA THR A 133 -33.15 -1.17 4.19
C THR A 133 -32.38 -0.82 2.91
N VAL A 134 -32.97 -0.10 1.96
CA VAL A 134 -32.29 0.41 0.75
C VAL A 134 -31.15 1.35 1.13
N LEU A 135 -31.34 2.16 2.17
CA LEU A 135 -30.38 3.17 2.61
C LEU A 135 -29.28 2.64 3.55
N LEU A 136 -29.21 1.32 3.81
CA LEU A 136 -28.19 0.74 4.70
C LEU A 136 -26.75 1.18 4.39
N PRO A 137 -26.30 1.30 3.14
CA PRO A 137 -24.96 1.84 2.85
C PRO A 137 -24.73 3.25 3.39
N LEU A 138 -25.76 4.11 3.41
CA LEU A 138 -25.72 5.45 4.01
C LEU A 138 -25.81 5.42 5.53
N VAL A 139 -26.62 4.51 6.09
CA VAL A 139 -26.71 4.32 7.54
C VAL A 139 -25.37 3.92 8.13
N LEU A 140 -24.56 3.12 7.41
CA LEU A 140 -23.19 2.82 7.84
C LEU A 140 -22.29 4.05 7.85
N VAL A 141 -22.43 4.97 6.88
CA VAL A 141 -21.70 6.25 6.89
C VAL A 141 -22.05 7.08 8.12
N VAL A 142 -23.35 7.19 8.45
CA VAL A 142 -23.81 7.88 9.66
C VAL A 142 -23.22 7.23 10.92
N SER A 143 -23.24 5.90 11.00
CA SER A 143 -22.64 5.16 12.11
C SER A 143 -21.13 5.43 12.23
N GLY A 144 -20.43 5.51 11.10
CA GLY A 144 -19.01 5.88 11.03
C GLY A 144 -18.76 7.30 11.53
N LEU A 145 -19.61 8.27 11.17
CA LEU A 145 -19.54 9.66 11.65
C LEU A 145 -19.76 9.76 13.16
N ILE A 146 -20.70 8.98 13.71
CA ILE A 146 -20.96 8.93 15.17
C ILE A 146 -19.77 8.26 15.89
N ALA A 147 -19.16 7.23 15.32
CA ALA A 147 -18.00 6.56 15.90
C ALA A 147 -16.71 7.40 15.79
N TRP A 148 -16.62 8.32 14.81
CA TRP A 148 -15.41 9.05 14.49
C TRP A 148 -14.76 9.84 15.65
N PRO A 149 -15.50 10.59 16.50
CA PRO A 149 -14.90 11.28 17.64
C PRO A 149 -14.23 10.33 18.64
N ILE A 150 -14.88 9.19 18.92
CA ILE A 150 -14.35 8.15 19.83
C ILE A 150 -13.07 7.56 19.26
N GLU A 151 -13.08 7.21 17.97
CA GLU A 151 -11.91 6.65 17.30
C GLU A 151 -10.76 7.66 17.22
N ARG A 152 -11.07 8.95 17.03
CA ARG A 152 -10.07 10.03 17.01
C ARG A 152 -9.43 10.23 18.40
N PHE A 153 -10.24 10.18 19.45
CA PHE A 153 -9.74 10.24 20.82
C PHE A 153 -8.81 9.07 21.14
N ILE A 154 -9.21 7.83 20.83
CA ILE A 154 -8.38 6.62 21.04
C ILE A 154 -7.10 6.70 20.21
N PHE A 155 -7.18 7.19 18.98
CA PHE A 155 -6.01 7.43 18.12
C PHE A 155 -5.00 8.34 18.84
N TYR A 156 -5.44 9.48 19.36
CA TYR A 156 -4.54 10.42 20.03
C TYR A 156 -3.96 9.87 21.33
N LEU A 157 -4.73 9.11 22.10
CA LEU A 157 -4.20 8.45 23.29
C LEU A 157 -3.01 7.53 22.94
N TYR A 158 -3.16 6.71 21.93
CA TYR A 158 -2.08 5.80 21.49
C TYR A 158 -0.92 6.54 20.82
N PHE A 159 -1.22 7.56 20.05
CA PHE A 159 -0.23 8.40 19.38
C PHE A 159 0.69 9.10 20.40
N PHE A 160 0.12 9.75 21.39
CA PHE A 160 0.91 10.45 22.41
C PHE A 160 1.65 9.50 23.34
N ASP A 161 1.10 8.32 23.65
CA ASP A 161 1.79 7.27 24.38
C ASP A 161 3.04 6.77 23.61
N ALA A 162 2.90 6.48 22.32
CA ALA A 162 4.03 6.09 21.47
C ALA A 162 5.07 7.21 21.34
N ARG A 163 4.63 8.47 21.15
CA ARG A 163 5.50 9.64 21.11
C ARG A 163 6.29 9.79 22.41
N LYS A 164 5.61 9.67 23.56
CA LYS A 164 6.28 9.72 24.88
C LYS A 164 7.35 8.65 24.99
N LYS A 165 7.06 7.41 24.55
CA LYS A 165 8.01 6.29 24.57
C LYS A 165 9.23 6.55 23.67
N LEU A 166 9.04 7.10 22.45
CA LEU A 166 10.14 7.48 21.55
C LEU A 166 11.03 8.60 22.10
N LEU A 167 10.46 9.52 22.87
CA LEU A 167 11.17 10.68 23.41
C LEU A 167 11.71 10.45 24.84
N SER A 168 11.38 9.33 25.47
CA SER A 168 11.84 9.01 26.82
C SER A 168 13.35 8.73 26.89
N ASP A 169 13.90 8.14 25.81
CA ASP A 169 15.35 7.98 25.66
C ASP A 169 15.91 9.07 24.72
N LYS A 170 16.73 9.95 25.30
CA LYS A 170 17.40 11.04 24.55
C LYS A 170 18.48 10.52 23.61
N ASN A 171 19.04 9.34 23.88
CA ASN A 171 20.10 8.73 23.08
C ASN A 171 19.56 7.90 21.90
N LEU A 172 18.25 7.64 21.86
CA LEU A 172 17.63 6.92 20.77
C LEU A 172 17.76 7.71 19.47
N ILE A 173 18.52 7.18 18.51
CA ILE A 173 18.67 7.73 17.17
C ILE A 173 17.37 7.46 16.39
N ARG A 174 16.65 8.50 15.97
CA ARG A 174 15.39 8.40 15.26
C ARG A 174 15.56 8.81 13.80
N ILE A 175 15.32 7.87 12.90
CA ILE A 175 15.49 8.02 11.45
C ILE A 175 14.13 7.96 10.77
N GLY A 176 13.81 8.95 9.94
CA GLY A 176 12.63 8.97 9.10
C GLY A 176 13.01 8.72 7.64
N ILE A 177 12.24 7.89 6.93
CA ILE A 177 12.45 7.59 5.52
C ILE A 177 11.17 7.86 4.76
N THR A 178 11.23 8.75 3.76
CA THR A 178 10.11 9.00 2.85
C THR A 178 10.55 9.09 1.39
N GLY A 179 9.58 9.11 0.49
CA GLY A 179 9.74 9.20 -0.95
C GLY A 179 8.56 8.57 -1.66
N SER A 180 8.49 8.71 -2.96
CA SER A 180 7.54 7.97 -3.78
C SER A 180 7.96 6.52 -3.93
N TYR A 181 9.25 6.27 -4.14
CA TYR A 181 9.84 4.96 -4.43
C TYR A 181 10.99 4.64 -3.47
N GLY A 182 11.36 3.38 -3.32
CA GLY A 182 12.53 2.93 -2.58
C GLY A 182 12.42 2.91 -1.05
N LYS A 183 11.42 3.53 -0.43
CA LYS A 183 11.28 3.64 1.04
C LYS A 183 11.48 2.33 1.79
N THR A 184 10.76 1.29 1.39
CA THR A 184 10.78 -0.02 2.08
C THR A 184 12.12 -0.71 1.88
N SER A 185 12.69 -0.66 0.66
CA SER A 185 14.02 -1.20 0.39
C SER A 185 15.08 -0.47 1.21
N VAL A 186 15.10 0.87 1.18
CA VAL A 186 16.03 1.70 1.98
C VAL A 186 15.92 1.39 3.47
N LYS A 187 14.71 1.23 4.00
CA LYS A 187 14.51 0.86 5.41
C LYS A 187 15.18 -0.46 5.78
N PHE A 188 14.98 -1.52 4.99
CA PHE A 188 15.57 -2.82 5.29
C PHE A 188 17.08 -2.86 5.03
N ILE A 189 17.55 -2.21 3.97
CA ILE A 189 18.97 -2.04 3.69
C ILE A 189 19.65 -1.31 4.87
N LEU A 190 19.10 -0.17 5.29
CA LEU A 190 19.63 0.62 6.38
C LEU A 190 19.62 -0.16 7.70
N ASN A 191 18.54 -0.90 7.97
CA ASN A 191 18.46 -1.77 9.14
C ASN A 191 19.61 -2.81 9.15
N THR A 192 19.85 -3.49 8.03
CA THR A 192 20.90 -4.52 7.92
C THR A 192 22.30 -3.91 8.13
N ILE A 193 22.58 -2.76 7.52
CA ILE A 193 23.87 -2.09 7.63
C ILE A 193 24.09 -1.56 9.06
N LEU A 194 23.12 -0.86 9.66
CA LEU A 194 23.26 -0.30 11.01
C LEU A 194 23.32 -1.39 12.08
N SER A 195 22.74 -2.56 11.85
CA SER A 195 22.81 -3.70 12.78
C SER A 195 24.23 -4.27 12.94
N GLN A 196 25.21 -3.84 12.13
CA GLN A 196 26.61 -4.18 12.35
C GLN A 196 27.21 -3.46 13.58
N LYS A 197 26.55 -2.44 14.11
CA LYS A 197 27.02 -1.64 15.25
C LYS A 197 25.94 -1.39 16.30
N TYR A 198 24.68 -1.28 15.92
CA TYR A 198 23.58 -0.85 16.76
C TYR A 198 22.51 -1.92 16.91
N ASN A 199 21.78 -1.88 18.03
CA ASN A 199 20.50 -2.59 18.16
C ASN A 199 19.39 -1.75 17.52
N VAL A 200 18.87 -2.20 16.38
CA VAL A 200 17.97 -1.43 15.52
C VAL A 200 16.55 -1.97 15.57
N LEU A 201 15.58 -1.10 15.79
CA LEU A 201 14.17 -1.39 15.53
C LEU A 201 13.73 -0.65 14.27
N CYS A 202 13.28 -1.37 13.26
CA CYS A 202 12.62 -0.78 12.09
C CYS A 202 11.14 -1.18 12.01
N THR A 203 10.32 -0.35 11.37
CA THR A 203 8.91 -0.71 11.10
C THR A 203 8.85 -1.91 10.15
N PRO A 204 8.13 -3.00 10.50
CA PRO A 204 8.02 -4.19 9.65
C PRO A 204 7.18 -3.93 8.40
N SER A 205 7.39 -4.73 7.36
CA SER A 205 6.61 -4.65 6.12
C SER A 205 6.38 -3.20 5.65
N SER A 206 5.16 -2.83 5.31
CA SER A 206 4.76 -1.48 4.90
C SER A 206 4.02 -0.69 6.00
N PHE A 207 4.38 -0.88 7.28
CA PHE A 207 3.83 -0.11 8.41
C PHE A 207 4.40 1.32 8.38
N ASN A 208 3.80 2.17 7.55
CA ASN A 208 4.26 3.52 7.25
C ASN A 208 3.21 4.62 7.49
N THR A 209 2.09 4.26 8.11
CA THR A 209 1.04 5.19 8.54
C THR A 209 1.20 5.58 10.01
N PRO A 210 0.64 6.71 10.50
CA PRO A 210 0.73 7.11 11.90
C PRO A 210 0.32 6.00 12.88
N MET A 211 -0.81 5.32 12.63
CA MET A 211 -1.26 4.23 13.51
C MET A 211 -0.37 2.97 13.38
N GLY A 212 0.13 2.67 12.15
CA GLY A 212 1.06 1.57 11.94
C GLY A 212 2.35 1.76 12.75
N VAL A 213 2.97 2.94 12.64
CA VAL A 213 4.18 3.30 13.39
C VAL A 213 3.91 3.32 14.91
N THR A 214 2.80 3.95 15.33
CA THR A 214 2.35 3.99 16.73
C THR A 214 2.28 2.58 17.33
N ARG A 215 1.69 1.64 16.61
CA ARG A 215 1.56 0.25 17.05
C ARG A 215 2.93 -0.39 17.27
N ILE A 216 3.84 -0.27 16.30
CA ILE A 216 5.18 -0.88 16.40
C ILE A 216 5.97 -0.29 17.57
N VAL A 217 5.93 1.02 17.77
CA VAL A 217 6.59 1.68 18.88
C VAL A 217 6.06 1.17 20.24
N ARG A 218 4.74 1.07 20.38
CA ARG A 218 4.13 0.60 21.62
C ARG A 218 4.42 -0.86 21.92
N GLU A 219 4.35 -1.72 20.88
CA GLU A 219 4.44 -3.17 21.04
C GLU A 219 5.91 -3.67 21.06
N ARG A 220 6.85 -2.99 20.36
CA ARG A 220 8.18 -3.54 20.10
C ARG A 220 9.36 -2.65 20.52
N LEU A 221 9.17 -1.35 20.71
CA LEU A 221 10.29 -0.51 21.16
C LEU A 221 10.65 -0.87 22.59
N GLU A 222 11.90 -1.22 22.82
CA GLU A 222 12.47 -1.61 24.12
C GLU A 222 13.64 -0.69 24.47
N PRO A 223 14.00 -0.56 25.76
CA PRO A 223 15.14 0.27 26.19
C PRO A 223 16.49 -0.16 25.58
N ALA A 224 16.62 -1.40 25.14
CA ALA A 224 17.84 -1.90 24.51
C ALA A 224 18.04 -1.38 23.07
N HIS A 225 17.00 -0.87 22.41
CA HIS A 225 17.12 -0.33 21.06
C HIS A 225 17.84 1.02 21.07
N GLN A 226 18.83 1.15 20.22
CA GLN A 226 19.66 2.36 20.06
C GLN A 226 19.25 3.18 18.83
N VAL A 227 18.64 2.53 17.83
CA VAL A 227 18.17 3.18 16.61
C VAL A 227 16.72 2.77 16.32
N PHE A 228 15.88 3.74 15.99
CA PHE A 228 14.54 3.53 15.46
C PHE A 228 14.46 4.04 14.02
N ILE A 229 14.07 3.17 13.08
CA ILE A 229 13.87 3.52 11.68
C ILE A 229 12.38 3.48 11.37
N GLY A 230 11.79 4.65 11.10
CA GLY A 230 10.39 4.82 10.71
C GLY A 230 10.23 5.04 9.22
N GLU A 231 9.57 4.11 8.51
CA GLU A 231 9.10 4.38 7.16
C GLU A 231 7.88 5.31 7.23
N MET A 232 7.88 6.39 6.42
CA MET A 232 6.86 7.43 6.43
C MET A 232 6.15 7.49 5.07
N GLY A 233 4.94 6.92 5.03
CA GLY A 233 4.05 6.92 3.88
C GLY A 233 3.03 8.05 3.95
N ALA A 234 2.55 8.51 2.78
CA ALA A 234 1.45 9.46 2.70
C ALA A 234 0.64 9.26 1.42
N ARG A 235 -0.67 9.47 1.54
CA ARG A 235 -1.64 9.60 0.46
C ARG A 235 -2.26 11.01 0.40
N HIS A 236 -2.06 11.81 1.46
CA HIS A 236 -2.57 13.18 1.57
C HIS A 236 -1.48 14.12 2.11
N VAL A 237 -1.61 15.41 1.79
CA VAL A 237 -0.74 16.48 2.31
C VAL A 237 -0.89 16.55 3.84
N GLY A 238 0.23 16.67 4.56
CA GLY A 238 0.27 16.77 6.03
C GLY A 238 0.49 15.44 6.75
N GLU A 239 0.38 14.29 6.07
CA GLU A 239 0.55 12.97 6.72
C GLU A 239 2.01 12.69 7.09
N ILE A 240 2.99 13.15 6.31
CA ILE A 240 4.41 13.06 6.69
C ILE A 240 4.70 13.98 7.88
N LYS A 241 4.12 15.18 7.90
CA LYS A 241 4.23 16.08 9.05
C LYS A 241 3.68 15.46 10.34
N GLU A 242 2.55 14.74 10.27
CA GLU A 242 1.99 14.00 11.41
C GLU A 242 2.96 12.89 11.87
N LEU A 243 3.58 12.16 10.95
CA LEU A 243 4.59 11.15 11.26
C LEU A 243 5.87 11.77 11.85
N CYS A 244 6.33 12.91 11.36
CA CYS A 244 7.42 13.66 11.96
C CYS A 244 7.08 14.11 13.38
N HIS A 245 5.83 14.53 13.62
CA HIS A 245 5.39 14.85 14.98
C HIS A 245 5.41 13.62 15.91
N LEU A 246 5.06 12.44 15.41
CA LEU A 246 5.13 11.18 16.18
C LEU A 246 6.57 10.78 16.48
N VAL A 247 7.40 10.66 15.45
CA VAL A 247 8.75 10.06 15.52
C VAL A 247 9.79 11.06 16.01
N ASN A 248 9.63 12.34 15.69
CA ASN A 248 10.62 13.40 15.92
C ASN A 248 12.02 13.00 15.40
N PRO A 249 12.18 12.72 14.07
CA PRO A 249 13.43 12.22 13.53
C PRO A 249 14.54 13.27 13.61
N HIS A 250 15.78 12.82 13.85
CA HIS A 250 17.00 13.63 13.72
C HIS A 250 17.66 13.41 12.35
N ILE A 251 17.44 12.25 11.75
CA ILE A 251 17.95 11.91 10.43
C ILE A 251 16.75 11.68 9.50
N GLY A 252 16.75 12.34 8.34
CA GLY A 252 15.71 12.22 7.33
C GLY A 252 16.27 11.78 6.00
N LEU A 253 15.70 10.72 5.41
CA LEU A 253 16.06 10.24 4.08
C LEU A 253 14.91 10.52 3.10
N LEU A 254 15.19 11.28 2.06
CA LEU A 254 14.29 11.51 0.93
C LEU A 254 14.78 10.72 -0.27
N THR A 255 14.12 9.59 -0.58
CA THR A 255 14.62 8.64 -1.58
C THR A 255 14.40 9.16 -3.01
N ALA A 256 13.21 9.11 -3.52
CA ALA A 256 12.85 9.60 -4.85
C ALA A 256 11.46 10.23 -4.84
N VAL A 257 11.20 11.18 -5.73
CA VAL A 257 9.89 11.84 -5.87
C VAL A 257 9.40 11.69 -7.30
N GLY A 258 8.22 11.10 -7.46
CA GLY A 258 7.61 10.92 -8.78
C GLY A 258 6.12 10.59 -8.69
N PRO A 259 5.45 10.37 -9.83
CA PRO A 259 4.03 10.09 -9.90
C PRO A 259 3.66 8.84 -9.11
N GLN A 260 2.93 9.03 -8.00
CA GLN A 260 2.38 7.96 -7.16
C GLN A 260 1.12 8.49 -6.47
N HIS A 261 0.06 7.68 -6.37
CA HIS A 261 -1.22 8.06 -5.74
C HIS A 261 -1.79 9.38 -6.30
N LEU A 262 -1.69 9.59 -7.61
CA LEU A 262 -2.19 10.81 -8.28
C LEU A 262 -3.70 10.97 -8.16
N ASP A 263 -4.43 9.87 -7.94
CA ASP A 263 -5.87 9.89 -7.65
C ASP A 263 -6.20 10.69 -6.38
N THR A 264 -5.30 10.70 -5.38
CA THR A 264 -5.47 11.42 -4.11
C THR A 264 -4.72 12.75 -4.08
N PHE A 265 -3.44 12.78 -4.48
CA PHE A 265 -2.62 13.99 -4.49
C PHE A 265 -3.01 14.99 -5.58
N LYS A 266 -3.53 14.53 -6.71
CA LYS A 266 -3.93 15.30 -7.91
C LYS A 266 -2.78 15.89 -8.71
N THR A 267 -1.68 16.32 -8.09
CA THR A 267 -0.54 16.95 -8.76
C THR A 267 0.79 16.46 -8.20
N LEU A 268 1.83 16.49 -9.03
CA LEU A 268 3.21 16.15 -8.64
C LEU A 268 3.75 17.13 -7.60
N ASP A 269 3.37 18.42 -7.67
CA ASP A 269 3.79 19.43 -6.70
C ASP A 269 3.28 19.13 -5.28
N ARG A 270 2.06 18.59 -5.16
CA ARG A 270 1.55 18.15 -3.85
C ARG A 270 2.33 16.97 -3.31
N ILE A 271 2.73 16.03 -4.18
CA ILE A 271 3.59 14.90 -3.80
C ILE A 271 4.94 15.45 -3.32
N LYS A 272 5.59 16.30 -4.11
CA LYS A 272 6.87 16.97 -3.81
C LYS A 272 6.80 17.66 -2.44
N LYS A 273 5.81 18.54 -2.24
CA LYS A 273 5.59 19.25 -0.97
C LYS A 273 5.42 18.29 0.21
N THR A 274 4.58 17.26 0.04
CA THR A 274 4.31 16.30 1.14
C THR A 274 5.55 15.50 1.51
N LYS A 275 6.34 15.02 0.53
CA LYS A 275 7.56 14.27 0.84
C LYS A 275 8.62 15.16 1.48
N TYR A 276 8.67 16.43 1.12
CA TYR A 276 9.60 17.40 1.70
C TYR A 276 9.25 17.76 3.16
N GLU A 277 8.02 17.53 3.63
CA GLU A 277 7.61 17.69 5.04
C GLU A 277 8.53 16.95 6.02
N LEU A 278 9.19 15.85 5.60
CA LEU A 278 10.18 15.16 6.42
C LEU A 278 11.38 16.06 6.71
N ILE A 279 11.91 16.71 5.69
CA ILE A 279 13.10 17.58 5.80
C ILE A 279 12.74 18.84 6.61
N GLU A 280 11.56 19.41 6.39
CA GLU A 280 11.05 20.52 7.19
C GLU A 280 10.83 20.14 8.66
N GLY A 281 10.53 18.87 8.93
CA GLY A 281 10.30 18.33 10.28
C GLY A 281 11.58 18.02 11.06
N LEU A 282 12.76 18.06 10.45
CA LEU A 282 14.02 17.83 11.15
C LEU A 282 14.38 19.00 12.08
N PRO A 283 15.03 18.78 13.21
CA PRO A 283 15.61 19.85 14.03
C PRO A 283 16.76 20.55 13.29
N LYS A 284 17.21 21.71 13.78
CA LYS A 284 18.28 22.49 13.11
C LYS A 284 19.64 21.76 13.09
N ASP A 285 19.89 20.93 14.07
CA ASP A 285 21.04 20.03 14.20
C ASP A 285 20.80 18.65 13.57
N GLY A 286 19.72 18.51 12.80
CA GLY A 286 19.38 17.28 12.09
C GLY A 286 20.20 17.07 10.83
N PHE A 287 20.18 15.85 10.34
CA PHE A 287 20.91 15.42 9.14
C PHE A 287 19.94 14.92 8.05
N ALA A 288 20.08 15.44 6.84
CA ALA A 288 19.24 15.11 5.70
C ALA A 288 20.05 14.41 4.59
N VAL A 289 19.54 13.28 4.10
CA VAL A 289 20.12 12.53 2.99
C VAL A 289 19.14 12.53 1.82
N PHE A 290 19.61 12.97 0.66
CA PHE A 290 18.82 13.08 -0.55
C PHE A 290 19.34 12.07 -1.60
N GLY A 291 18.41 11.23 -2.13
CA GLY A 291 18.72 10.37 -3.28
C GLY A 291 18.65 11.17 -4.57
N ASN A 292 19.77 11.39 -5.22
CA ASN A 292 19.81 12.14 -6.46
C ASN A 292 19.02 11.42 -7.55
N ASP A 293 17.94 12.04 -8.03
CA ASP A 293 17.11 11.56 -9.13
C ASP A 293 17.34 12.36 -10.43
N LEU A 294 18.38 13.21 -10.42
CA LEU A 294 18.71 14.19 -11.47
C LEU A 294 17.55 15.16 -11.78
N GLY A 295 16.58 15.28 -10.85
CA GLY A 295 15.37 16.06 -11.03
C GLY A 295 14.87 16.68 -9.73
N ILE A 296 13.68 16.24 -9.29
CA ILE A 296 12.94 16.88 -8.18
C ILE A 296 13.70 16.82 -6.86
N VAL A 297 14.31 15.69 -6.53
CA VAL A 297 15.02 15.53 -5.26
C VAL A 297 16.30 16.37 -5.24
N LYS A 298 17.01 16.44 -6.37
CA LYS A 298 18.17 17.33 -6.53
C LYS A 298 17.78 18.81 -6.34
N GLU A 299 16.66 19.25 -6.93
CA GLU A 299 16.12 20.61 -6.73
C GLU A 299 15.81 20.89 -5.27
N LEU A 300 15.21 19.90 -4.56
CA LEU A 300 14.92 20.02 -3.13
C LEU A 300 16.19 20.07 -2.28
N TYR A 301 17.19 19.28 -2.62
CA TYR A 301 18.51 19.34 -1.99
C TYR A 301 19.10 20.74 -2.12
N GLU A 302 19.15 21.31 -3.31
CA GLU A 302 19.73 22.64 -3.56
C GLU A 302 19.03 23.74 -2.74
N LYS A 303 17.69 23.67 -2.62
CA LYS A 303 16.88 24.60 -1.83
C LYS A 303 17.00 24.43 -0.31
N THR A 304 17.49 23.31 0.17
CA THR A 304 17.59 23.04 1.61
C THR A 304 18.82 23.73 2.19
N THR A 305 18.61 24.64 3.17
CA THR A 305 19.70 25.37 3.83
C THR A 305 19.67 25.25 5.35
N ARG A 306 18.64 24.63 5.92
CA ARG A 306 18.32 24.67 7.34
C ARG A 306 19.02 23.61 8.17
N VAL A 307 19.41 22.51 7.56
CA VAL A 307 20.01 21.33 8.22
C VAL A 307 21.26 20.90 7.45
N GLU A 308 22.16 20.18 8.12
CA GLU A 308 23.25 19.47 7.44
C GLU A 308 22.66 18.49 6.42
N LYS A 309 23.23 18.45 5.22
CA LYS A 309 22.68 17.67 4.13
C LYS A 309 23.74 17.09 3.23
N ILE A 310 23.44 15.94 2.64
CA ILE A 310 24.24 15.30 1.62
C ILE A 310 23.37 14.84 0.44
N LEU A 311 23.99 14.77 -0.74
CA LEU A 311 23.41 14.22 -1.95
C LEU A 311 24.09 12.89 -2.26
N THR A 312 23.32 11.89 -2.73
CA THR A 312 23.84 10.54 -2.96
C THR A 312 23.30 9.96 -4.25
N GLY A 313 24.13 9.24 -5.01
CA GLY A 313 23.65 8.45 -6.15
C GLY A 313 24.54 8.47 -7.38
N TYR A 314 25.10 9.60 -7.78
CA TYR A 314 25.90 9.75 -8.99
C TYR A 314 27.30 10.25 -8.68
N GLU A 315 28.20 10.05 -9.63
CA GLU A 315 29.55 10.59 -9.55
C GLU A 315 29.53 12.10 -9.26
N ASN A 316 30.42 12.53 -8.35
CA ASN A 316 30.50 13.89 -7.79
C ASN A 316 29.44 14.26 -6.73
N ASP A 317 28.53 13.37 -6.38
CA ASP A 317 27.75 13.52 -5.15
C ASP A 317 28.63 13.24 -3.91
N ASP A 318 28.08 13.40 -2.71
CA ASP A 318 28.81 13.10 -1.45
C ASP A 318 29.02 11.60 -1.23
N ALA A 319 28.19 10.76 -1.87
CA ALA A 319 28.36 9.31 -1.93
C ALA A 319 27.79 8.77 -3.25
N TRP A 320 28.52 7.87 -3.88
CA TRP A 320 28.13 7.23 -5.16
C TRP A 320 28.73 5.83 -5.30
N ALA A 321 28.39 5.16 -6.40
CA ALA A 321 28.98 3.88 -6.77
C ALA A 321 29.34 3.87 -8.26
N ASP A 322 30.45 3.23 -8.58
CA ASP A 322 30.89 2.93 -9.94
C ASP A 322 31.29 1.46 -10.10
N ASP A 323 31.92 1.11 -11.24
CA ASP A 323 32.31 -0.27 -11.60
C ASP A 323 31.17 -1.28 -11.34
N VAL A 324 29.93 -0.87 -11.67
CA VAL A 324 28.74 -1.67 -11.41
C VAL A 324 28.70 -2.85 -12.36
N THR A 325 28.71 -4.06 -11.80
CA THR A 325 28.50 -5.30 -12.54
C THR A 325 27.19 -5.94 -12.06
N LEU A 326 26.25 -6.10 -12.99
CA LEU A 326 24.95 -6.70 -12.73
C LEU A 326 24.93 -8.13 -13.25
N SER A 327 24.40 -9.06 -12.45
CA SER A 327 24.26 -10.45 -12.83
C SER A 327 22.98 -11.05 -12.22
N PRO A 328 22.48 -12.19 -12.74
CA PRO A 328 21.36 -12.91 -12.12
C PRO A 328 21.60 -13.34 -10.66
N ALA A 329 22.85 -13.36 -10.21
CA ALA A 329 23.21 -13.75 -8.83
C ALA A 329 23.29 -12.56 -7.87
N GLY A 330 23.14 -11.32 -8.37
CA GLY A 330 23.28 -10.10 -7.59
C GLY A 330 24.10 -9.04 -8.30
N SER A 331 24.60 -8.07 -7.55
CA SER A 331 25.35 -6.93 -8.07
C SER A 331 26.67 -6.76 -7.34
N ALA A 332 27.72 -6.36 -8.08
CA ALA A 332 29.00 -5.93 -7.52
C ALA A 332 29.28 -4.48 -7.96
N PHE A 333 29.87 -3.69 -7.07
CA PHE A 333 30.15 -2.27 -7.32
C PHE A 333 31.26 -1.75 -6.42
N THR A 334 31.85 -0.63 -6.77
CA THR A 334 32.76 0.12 -5.91
C THR A 334 32.00 1.28 -5.27
N LEU A 335 31.94 1.30 -3.93
CA LEU A 335 31.29 2.35 -3.15
C LEU A 335 32.29 3.47 -2.84
N HIS A 336 31.91 4.70 -3.11
CA HIS A 336 32.64 5.91 -2.77
C HIS A 336 31.90 6.70 -1.71
N LEU A 337 32.56 6.98 -0.61
CA LEU A 337 32.09 7.84 0.48
C LEU A 337 33.09 8.97 0.67
N LYS A 338 32.66 10.22 0.56
CA LYS A 338 33.53 11.40 0.63
C LYS A 338 34.47 11.34 1.84
N GLY A 339 35.80 11.38 1.59
CA GLY A 339 36.82 11.30 2.62
C GLY A 339 37.15 9.89 3.11
N GLU A 340 36.72 8.85 2.44
CA GLU A 340 37.10 7.44 2.66
C GLU A 340 37.70 6.84 1.41
N ASP A 341 38.50 5.77 1.58
CA ASP A 341 38.97 4.97 0.46
C ASP A 341 37.81 4.20 -0.19
N PRO A 342 37.85 3.98 -1.52
CA PRO A 342 36.85 3.20 -2.21
C PRO A 342 36.71 1.78 -1.66
N ILE A 343 35.47 1.29 -1.56
CA ILE A 343 35.16 -0.01 -0.98
C ILE A 343 34.54 -0.92 -2.06
N ARG A 344 35.17 -2.04 -2.40
CA ARG A 344 34.55 -3.04 -3.27
C ARG A 344 33.46 -3.81 -2.51
N CYS A 345 32.25 -3.80 -3.05
CA CYS A 345 31.06 -4.37 -2.43
C CYS A 345 30.35 -5.36 -3.33
N ASN A 346 29.71 -6.37 -2.70
CA ASN A 346 28.85 -7.34 -3.37
C ASN A 346 27.52 -7.41 -2.61
N THR A 347 26.41 -7.61 -3.34
CA THR A 347 25.07 -7.75 -2.77
C THR A 347 24.24 -8.72 -3.61
N GLU A 348 23.26 -9.39 -2.98
CA GLU A 348 22.27 -10.21 -3.68
C GLU A 348 21.17 -9.38 -4.37
N LEU A 349 21.14 -8.06 -4.14
CA LEU A 349 20.13 -7.20 -4.75
C LEU A 349 20.41 -6.96 -6.23
N LEU A 350 19.34 -6.90 -7.02
CA LEU A 350 19.38 -6.65 -8.46
C LEU A 350 19.12 -5.17 -8.79
N GLY A 351 19.79 -4.71 -9.83
CA GLY A 351 19.52 -3.43 -10.48
C GLY A 351 20.18 -2.22 -9.81
N GLU A 352 20.58 -1.25 -10.64
CA GLU A 352 21.28 -0.03 -10.22
C GLU A 352 20.51 0.81 -9.19
N HIS A 353 19.17 0.82 -9.25
CA HIS A 353 18.35 1.54 -8.28
C HIS A 353 18.55 1.03 -6.84
N ASN A 354 18.78 -0.28 -6.66
CA ASN A 354 19.11 -0.84 -5.36
C ASN A 354 20.53 -0.47 -4.93
N ILE A 355 21.47 -0.37 -5.85
CA ILE A 355 22.81 0.14 -5.54
C ILE A 355 22.73 1.60 -5.05
N ARG A 356 21.96 2.46 -5.72
CA ARG A 356 21.73 3.84 -5.25
C ARG A 356 21.07 3.88 -3.86
N ASN A 357 20.10 2.97 -3.59
CA ASN A 357 19.52 2.84 -2.24
C ASN A 357 20.56 2.41 -1.19
N ILE A 358 21.49 1.50 -1.55
CA ILE A 358 22.58 1.06 -0.67
C ILE A 358 23.53 2.23 -0.40
N VAL A 359 23.95 2.97 -1.42
CA VAL A 359 24.80 4.16 -1.30
C VAL A 359 24.22 5.16 -0.30
N MET A 360 22.92 5.48 -0.42
CA MET A 360 22.22 6.35 0.51
C MET A 360 22.29 5.83 1.96
N CYS A 361 22.10 4.53 2.17
CA CYS A 361 22.18 3.91 3.50
C CYS A 361 23.61 3.93 4.05
N CYS A 362 24.62 3.74 3.19
CA CYS A 362 26.05 3.80 3.59
C CYS A 362 26.45 5.20 4.03
N ALA A 363 25.93 6.24 3.40
CA ALA A 363 26.14 7.61 3.82
C ALA A 363 25.62 7.88 5.26
N VAL A 364 24.43 7.35 5.58
CA VAL A 364 23.90 7.40 6.96
C VAL A 364 24.76 6.58 7.93
N ALA A 365 25.19 5.38 7.52
CA ALA A 365 26.02 4.52 8.34
C ALA A 365 27.37 5.18 8.67
N LYS A 366 28.01 5.82 7.69
CA LYS A 366 29.22 6.63 7.89
C LYS A 366 28.97 7.78 8.86
N TYR A 367 27.89 8.55 8.67
CA TYR A 367 27.53 9.65 9.57
C TYR A 367 27.35 9.16 11.03
N LEU A 368 26.84 7.95 11.22
CA LEU A 368 26.71 7.31 12.54
C LEU A 368 27.98 6.58 13.01
N GLY A 369 29.09 6.76 12.28
CA GLY A 369 30.43 6.28 12.67
C GLY A 369 30.62 4.78 12.55
N LEU A 370 29.99 4.11 11.57
CA LEU A 370 30.36 2.77 11.15
C LEU A 370 31.66 2.81 10.37
N THR A 371 32.53 1.84 10.58
CA THR A 371 33.76 1.69 9.79
C THR A 371 33.47 1.14 8.39
N SER A 372 34.37 1.38 7.44
CA SER A 372 34.26 0.84 6.07
C SER A 372 34.10 -0.68 6.06
N ALA A 373 34.79 -1.41 6.97
CA ALA A 373 34.65 -2.86 7.13
C ALA A 373 33.26 -3.28 7.66
N GLN A 374 32.64 -2.51 8.55
CA GLN A 374 31.28 -2.76 9.03
C GLN A 374 30.26 -2.49 7.92
N ILE A 375 30.44 -1.42 7.16
CA ILE A 375 29.59 -1.08 6.02
C ILE A 375 29.64 -2.21 4.97
N ALA A 376 30.84 -2.64 4.55
CA ALA A 376 31.02 -3.71 3.58
C ALA A 376 30.37 -5.04 4.04
N ARG A 377 30.55 -5.41 5.33
CA ARG A 377 29.88 -6.59 5.90
C ARG A 377 28.36 -6.45 5.89
N GLY A 378 27.86 -5.27 6.25
CA GLY A 378 26.43 -5.00 6.22
C GLY A 378 25.85 -5.13 4.82
N ILE A 379 26.52 -4.60 3.80
CA ILE A 379 26.11 -4.72 2.39
C ILE A 379 26.02 -6.19 1.95
N ALA A 380 27.02 -6.99 2.28
CA ALA A 380 27.06 -8.41 1.93
C ALA A 380 25.95 -9.25 2.60
N GLN A 381 25.36 -8.75 3.69
CA GLN A 381 24.29 -9.43 4.43
C GLN A 381 22.88 -8.97 4.00
N ILE A 382 22.77 -8.00 3.09
CA ILE A 382 21.47 -7.53 2.61
C ILE A 382 20.77 -8.66 1.87
N LYS A 383 19.55 -8.95 2.27
CA LYS A 383 18.68 -9.90 1.57
C LYS A 383 17.62 -9.17 0.75
N PRO A 384 17.19 -9.74 -0.38
CA PRO A 384 16.06 -9.21 -1.13
C PRO A 384 14.82 -9.05 -0.24
N VAL A 385 14.12 -7.95 -0.42
CA VAL A 385 12.82 -7.74 0.24
C VAL A 385 11.77 -8.55 -0.51
N GLU A 386 10.92 -9.25 0.23
CA GLU A 386 9.83 -10.06 -0.31
C GLU A 386 8.97 -9.25 -1.29
N HIS A 387 8.68 -9.81 -2.45
CA HIS A 387 7.94 -9.16 -3.55
C HIS A 387 8.56 -7.85 -4.10
N ARG A 388 9.90 -7.73 -4.04
CA ARG A 388 10.66 -6.57 -4.56
C ARG A 388 11.86 -7.04 -5.37
N LEU A 389 11.64 -7.35 -6.65
CA LEU A 389 12.63 -7.94 -7.55
C LEU A 389 13.34 -9.13 -6.89
N GLN A 390 12.58 -9.94 -6.15
CA GLN A 390 13.08 -11.11 -5.44
C GLN A 390 13.27 -12.26 -6.43
N LEU A 391 14.49 -12.79 -6.47
CA LEU A 391 14.77 -13.99 -7.24
C LEU A 391 14.31 -15.23 -6.51
N LEU A 392 13.49 -16.02 -7.17
CA LEU A 392 13.04 -17.33 -6.73
C LEU A 392 13.48 -18.37 -7.77
N ARG A 393 14.15 -19.41 -7.33
CA ARG A 393 14.48 -20.55 -8.20
C ARG A 393 13.31 -21.51 -8.27
N SER A 394 12.97 -21.94 -9.47
CA SER A 394 11.91 -22.91 -9.74
C SER A 394 12.51 -24.21 -10.34
N PRO A 395 11.85 -25.36 -10.23
CA PRO A 395 12.23 -26.58 -10.95
C PRO A 395 12.39 -26.32 -12.46
N GLY A 396 13.23 -27.11 -13.14
CA GLY A 396 13.45 -26.95 -14.59
C GLY A 396 14.37 -25.80 -14.97
N ASN A 397 15.24 -25.35 -14.05
CA ASN A 397 16.16 -24.21 -14.26
C ASN A 397 15.44 -22.91 -14.66
N ILE A 398 14.16 -22.75 -14.26
CA ILE A 398 13.35 -21.56 -14.50
C ILE A 398 13.69 -20.53 -13.42
N THR A 399 13.93 -19.28 -13.83
CA THR A 399 14.10 -18.15 -12.91
C THR A 399 12.78 -17.41 -12.77
N VAL A 400 12.31 -17.20 -11.55
CA VAL A 400 11.14 -16.37 -11.25
C VAL A 400 11.62 -15.10 -10.56
N ILE A 401 11.20 -13.94 -11.10
CA ILE A 401 11.41 -12.63 -10.49
C ILE A 401 10.06 -12.18 -9.91
N ASP A 402 10.00 -12.09 -8.60
CA ASP A 402 8.82 -11.64 -7.88
C ASP A 402 8.92 -10.14 -7.55
N ASP A 403 8.16 -9.32 -8.27
CA ASP A 403 7.99 -7.87 -8.04
C ASP A 403 6.49 -7.53 -7.83
N ALA A 404 5.77 -8.44 -7.20
CA ALA A 404 4.31 -8.40 -7.08
C ALA A 404 3.78 -7.55 -5.92
N PHE A 405 4.54 -6.61 -5.36
CA PHE A 405 4.05 -5.81 -4.23
C PHE A 405 3.20 -4.61 -4.65
N ASN A 406 3.76 -3.72 -5.43
CA ASN A 406 3.11 -2.51 -5.96
C ASN A 406 4.04 -1.86 -6.97
N THR A 407 3.50 -1.41 -8.08
CA THR A 407 4.28 -0.78 -9.13
C THR A 407 3.83 0.65 -9.44
N ASN A 408 4.66 1.35 -10.21
CA ASN A 408 4.46 2.71 -10.68
C ASN A 408 5.28 2.91 -11.97
N PRO A 409 5.07 4.01 -12.72
CA PRO A 409 5.71 4.20 -14.03
C PRO A 409 7.25 4.14 -14.04
N LEU A 410 7.91 4.46 -12.93
CA LEU A 410 9.37 4.37 -12.85
C LEU A 410 9.81 2.95 -12.47
N SER A 411 9.18 2.35 -11.43
CA SER A 411 9.57 1.01 -10.97
C SER A 411 9.30 -0.07 -12.02
N SER A 412 8.23 0.06 -12.80
CA SER A 412 7.92 -0.88 -13.88
C SER A 412 8.98 -0.86 -14.99
N LYS A 413 9.51 0.31 -15.34
CA LYS A 413 10.64 0.42 -16.29
C LYS A 413 11.89 -0.23 -15.74
N VAL A 414 12.23 0.06 -14.48
CA VAL A 414 13.38 -0.55 -13.80
C VAL A 414 13.24 -2.09 -13.72
N ALA A 415 12.05 -2.59 -13.42
CA ALA A 415 11.81 -4.04 -13.41
C ALA A 415 12.05 -4.68 -14.78
N LEU A 416 11.58 -4.04 -15.86
CA LEU A 416 11.84 -4.49 -17.23
C LEU A 416 13.33 -4.43 -17.62
N ASP A 417 14.05 -3.40 -17.17
CA ASP A 417 15.50 -3.30 -17.41
C ASP A 417 16.25 -4.42 -16.68
N VAL A 418 15.82 -4.80 -15.47
CA VAL A 418 16.35 -5.98 -14.78
C VAL A 418 16.01 -7.25 -15.54
N LEU A 419 14.76 -7.44 -15.98
CA LEU A 419 14.36 -8.62 -16.77
C LEU A 419 15.18 -8.75 -18.04
N SER A 420 15.46 -7.64 -18.73
CA SER A 420 16.22 -7.64 -19.98
C SER A 420 17.68 -8.09 -19.85
N GLN A 421 18.25 -8.13 -18.63
CA GLN A 421 19.63 -8.58 -18.38
C GLN A 421 19.77 -10.11 -18.33
N PHE A 422 18.64 -10.82 -18.28
CA PHE A 422 18.69 -12.28 -18.24
C PHE A 422 18.77 -12.88 -19.64
N PRO A 423 19.60 -13.91 -19.84
CA PRO A 423 19.84 -14.50 -21.15
C PRO A 423 18.73 -15.41 -21.66
N GLY A 424 17.77 -15.79 -20.80
CA GLY A 424 16.66 -16.68 -21.14
C GLY A 424 15.50 -15.97 -21.86
N ARG A 425 14.46 -16.73 -22.23
CA ARG A 425 13.21 -16.17 -22.75
C ARG A 425 12.50 -15.39 -21.64
N ARG A 426 12.25 -14.12 -21.88
CA ARG A 426 11.77 -13.14 -20.90
C ARG A 426 10.25 -13.04 -20.96
N ILE A 427 9.62 -13.47 -19.88
CA ILE A 427 8.17 -13.54 -19.75
C ILE A 427 7.73 -12.59 -18.64
N ILE A 428 6.72 -11.77 -18.90
CA ILE A 428 6.11 -10.94 -17.87
C ILE A 428 4.63 -11.28 -17.69
N VAL A 429 4.20 -11.30 -16.42
CA VAL A 429 2.80 -11.45 -16.02
C VAL A 429 2.43 -10.21 -15.21
N THR A 430 1.52 -9.38 -15.71
CA THR A 430 1.16 -8.12 -15.06
C THR A 430 -0.31 -7.76 -15.24
N PRO A 431 -0.95 -7.18 -14.21
CA PRO A 431 -2.26 -6.56 -14.33
C PRO A 431 -2.18 -5.08 -14.70
N GLY A 432 -0.99 -4.54 -14.97
CA GLY A 432 -0.76 -3.12 -15.21
C GLY A 432 -0.77 -2.28 -13.93
N MET A 433 -0.81 -0.96 -14.09
CA MET A 433 -0.71 0.03 -13.02
C MET A 433 -2.05 0.70 -12.75
N VAL A 434 -2.33 0.98 -11.47
CA VAL A 434 -3.55 1.68 -11.00
C VAL A 434 -3.20 2.85 -10.09
N GLU A 435 -4.20 3.63 -9.64
CA GLU A 435 -4.05 4.81 -8.76
C GLU A 435 -3.31 5.99 -9.43
N LEU A 436 -3.20 6.01 -10.77
CA LEU A 436 -2.53 7.06 -11.54
C LEU A 436 -3.49 8.17 -12.02
N GLY A 437 -4.75 8.08 -11.62
CA GLY A 437 -5.78 9.09 -11.91
C GLY A 437 -6.10 9.18 -13.41
N LYS A 438 -6.15 10.40 -13.97
CA LYS A 438 -6.49 10.62 -15.37
C LYS A 438 -5.39 10.18 -16.36
N ASP A 439 -4.19 9.99 -15.89
CA ASP A 439 -3.03 9.63 -16.70
C ASP A 439 -2.75 8.11 -16.69
N GLU A 440 -3.64 7.31 -16.09
CA GLU A 440 -3.49 5.86 -15.93
C GLU A 440 -3.35 5.13 -17.27
N ASP A 441 -4.23 5.42 -18.23
CA ASP A 441 -4.17 4.82 -19.58
C ASP A 441 -2.87 5.21 -20.30
N LYS A 442 -2.44 6.47 -20.18
CA LYS A 442 -1.19 6.96 -20.78
C LYS A 442 0.02 6.19 -20.25
N PHE A 443 0.13 6.06 -18.92
CA PHE A 443 1.27 5.36 -18.32
C PHE A 443 1.26 3.86 -18.62
N ASN A 444 0.09 3.23 -18.65
CA ASN A 444 -0.05 1.83 -19.05
C ASN A 444 0.30 1.63 -20.53
N HIS A 445 -0.09 2.54 -21.40
CA HIS A 445 0.29 2.51 -22.82
C HIS A 445 1.83 2.65 -22.99
N GLU A 446 2.45 3.61 -22.30
CA GLU A 446 3.91 3.77 -22.30
C GLU A 446 4.62 2.53 -21.74
N PHE A 447 4.04 1.85 -20.76
CA PHE A 447 4.56 0.60 -20.20
C PHE A 447 4.55 -0.51 -21.25
N GLY A 448 3.45 -0.67 -22.00
CA GLY A 448 3.36 -1.60 -23.14
C GLY A 448 4.43 -1.33 -24.21
N ARG A 449 4.60 -0.07 -24.58
CA ARG A 449 5.69 0.34 -25.51
C ARG A 449 7.07 -0.06 -25.01
N TYR A 450 7.32 0.12 -23.72
CA TYR A 450 8.60 -0.19 -23.10
C TYR A 450 8.87 -1.71 -23.00
N MET A 451 7.82 -2.51 -22.86
CA MET A 451 7.88 -3.99 -22.86
C MET A 451 8.32 -4.57 -24.20
N ALA A 452 7.90 -3.95 -25.31
CA ALA A 452 8.03 -4.52 -26.65
C ALA A 452 9.46 -4.96 -27.02
N SER A 453 10.48 -4.23 -26.56
CA SER A 453 11.90 -4.57 -26.78
C SER A 453 12.55 -5.39 -25.65
N ARG A 454 11.84 -5.67 -24.56
CA ARG A 454 12.38 -6.27 -23.33
C ARG A 454 11.79 -7.61 -22.97
N CYS A 455 10.64 -7.94 -23.53
CA CYS A 455 9.92 -9.18 -23.29
C CYS A 455 9.81 -9.99 -24.58
N ASP A 456 9.72 -11.32 -24.42
CA ASP A 456 9.51 -12.25 -25.51
C ASP A 456 8.09 -12.83 -25.45
N LEU A 457 7.44 -12.80 -24.28
CA LEU A 457 6.07 -13.25 -24.05
C LEU A 457 5.42 -12.42 -22.94
N VAL A 458 4.18 -11.98 -23.14
CA VAL A 458 3.46 -11.08 -22.24
C VAL A 458 2.11 -11.66 -21.84
N PHE A 459 1.85 -11.74 -20.53
CA PHE A 459 0.56 -12.11 -19.96
C PHE A 459 -0.07 -10.90 -19.28
N LEU A 460 -1.20 -10.45 -19.81
CA LEU A 460 -1.96 -9.31 -19.29
C LEU A 460 -3.15 -9.83 -18.47
N VAL A 461 -3.18 -9.48 -17.17
CA VAL A 461 -4.21 -9.94 -16.23
C VAL A 461 -5.27 -8.87 -16.01
N GLY A 462 -6.51 -9.13 -16.49
CA GLY A 462 -7.61 -8.16 -16.50
C GLY A 462 -7.75 -7.48 -17.87
N LYS A 463 -8.96 -7.51 -18.43
CA LYS A 463 -9.20 -7.10 -19.83
C LYS A 463 -9.26 -5.59 -20.02
N LYS A 464 -9.80 -4.85 -19.02
CA LYS A 464 -10.01 -3.40 -19.13
C LYS A 464 -8.74 -2.61 -18.80
N HIS A 465 -8.13 -2.90 -17.63
CA HIS A 465 -6.95 -2.17 -17.17
C HIS A 465 -5.72 -2.39 -18.04
N THR A 466 -5.61 -3.55 -18.68
CA THR A 466 -4.46 -3.90 -19.52
C THR A 466 -4.63 -3.54 -20.99
N ARG A 467 -5.80 -3.05 -21.41
CA ARG A 467 -6.03 -2.66 -22.82
C ARG A 467 -5.03 -1.60 -23.30
N PRO A 468 -4.70 -0.53 -22.55
CA PRO A 468 -3.68 0.42 -22.98
C PRO A 468 -2.29 -0.21 -23.13
N ILE A 469 -1.94 -1.21 -22.29
CA ILE A 469 -0.67 -1.95 -22.41
C ILE A 469 -0.64 -2.73 -23.73
N TYR A 470 -1.71 -3.45 -24.03
CA TYR A 470 -1.86 -4.18 -25.28
C TYR A 470 -1.68 -3.26 -26.50
N ASP A 471 -2.38 -2.12 -26.51
CA ASP A 471 -2.30 -1.14 -27.58
C ASP A 471 -0.86 -0.56 -27.72
N GLY A 472 -0.15 -0.38 -26.61
CA GLY A 472 1.25 0.04 -26.60
C GLY A 472 2.21 -1.01 -27.18
N LEU A 473 2.02 -2.29 -26.85
CA LEU A 473 2.80 -3.41 -27.41
C LEU A 473 2.62 -3.53 -28.92
N VAL A 474 1.35 -3.60 -29.38
CA VAL A 474 1.03 -3.73 -30.80
C VAL A 474 1.51 -2.50 -31.59
N GLY A 475 1.41 -1.30 -31.03
CA GLY A 475 1.89 -0.06 -31.63
C GLY A 475 3.40 -0.04 -31.88
N GLU A 476 4.20 -0.80 -31.12
CA GLU A 476 5.64 -1.00 -31.33
C GLU A 476 5.97 -2.25 -32.16
N GLY A 477 4.95 -2.92 -32.74
CA GLY A 477 5.13 -4.08 -33.62
C GLY A 477 5.39 -5.40 -32.87
N PHE A 478 5.03 -5.51 -31.59
CA PHE A 478 5.13 -6.78 -30.84
C PHE A 478 4.13 -7.78 -31.41
N ALA A 479 4.55 -9.03 -31.61
CA ALA A 479 3.73 -10.07 -32.23
C ALA A 479 2.52 -10.41 -31.34
N GLU A 480 1.32 -10.31 -31.89
CA GLU A 480 0.07 -10.50 -31.13
C GLU A 480 -0.08 -11.93 -30.57
N GLU A 481 0.46 -12.95 -31.28
CA GLU A 481 0.51 -14.33 -30.80
C GLU A 481 1.31 -14.51 -29.50
N ASN A 482 2.16 -13.55 -29.16
CA ASN A 482 2.95 -13.54 -27.92
C ASN A 482 2.28 -12.69 -26.81
N ILE A 483 1.06 -12.18 -27.04
CA ILE A 483 0.29 -11.43 -26.02
C ILE A 483 -0.92 -12.26 -25.58
N HIS A 484 -0.94 -12.66 -24.33
CA HIS A 484 -2.04 -13.42 -23.72
C HIS A 484 -2.83 -12.55 -22.75
N VAL A 485 -4.09 -12.26 -23.09
CA VAL A 485 -5.00 -11.49 -22.21
C VAL A 485 -5.89 -12.45 -21.43
N CYS A 486 -5.69 -12.48 -20.11
CA CYS A 486 -6.35 -13.40 -19.18
C CYS A 486 -7.28 -12.65 -18.22
N GLY A 487 -8.38 -13.26 -17.81
CA GLY A 487 -9.33 -12.66 -16.86
C GLY A 487 -8.83 -12.73 -15.39
N SER A 488 -7.89 -13.62 -15.10
CA SER A 488 -7.33 -13.79 -13.75
C SER A 488 -5.89 -14.29 -13.79
N LEU A 489 -5.16 -14.11 -12.68
CA LEU A 489 -3.81 -14.65 -12.52
C LEU A 489 -3.80 -16.18 -12.62
N ASN A 490 -4.80 -16.87 -12.08
CA ASN A 490 -4.90 -18.33 -12.18
C ASN A 490 -5.07 -18.80 -13.63
N GLU A 491 -5.83 -18.07 -14.44
CA GLU A 491 -5.96 -18.31 -15.88
C GLU A 491 -4.62 -18.10 -16.58
N ALA A 492 -3.94 -16.98 -16.29
CA ALA A 492 -2.61 -16.71 -16.85
C ALA A 492 -1.60 -17.79 -16.52
N ILE A 493 -1.54 -18.26 -15.25
CA ILE A 493 -0.68 -19.37 -14.83
C ILE A 493 -1.07 -20.67 -15.55
N GLY A 494 -2.36 -20.94 -15.70
CA GLY A 494 -2.84 -22.14 -16.41
C GLY A 494 -2.42 -22.17 -17.89
N VAL A 495 -2.40 -21.02 -18.57
CA VAL A 495 -1.92 -20.89 -19.96
C VAL A 495 -0.40 -20.93 -20.03
N LEU A 496 0.29 -20.27 -19.08
CA LEU A 496 1.75 -20.19 -19.04
C LEU A 496 2.42 -21.54 -18.76
N ASN A 497 1.89 -22.32 -17.80
CA ASN A 497 2.53 -23.56 -17.34
C ASN A 497 2.88 -24.55 -18.46
N PRO A 498 1.97 -24.88 -19.43
CA PRO A 498 2.31 -25.78 -20.52
C PRO A 498 3.27 -25.18 -21.56
N MET A 499 3.47 -23.86 -21.54
CA MET A 499 4.37 -23.14 -22.46
C MET A 499 5.77 -22.94 -21.90
N MET A 500 5.98 -23.21 -20.61
CA MET A 500 7.28 -23.02 -19.95
C MET A 500 8.37 -23.91 -20.56
N ARG A 501 9.57 -23.37 -20.65
CA ARG A 501 10.77 -24.04 -21.15
C ARG A 501 11.91 -23.87 -20.16
N GLU A 502 12.88 -24.76 -20.27
CA GLU A 502 14.14 -24.62 -19.53
C GLU A 502 14.79 -23.27 -19.81
N ASN A 503 15.35 -22.64 -18.77
CA ASN A 503 15.97 -21.31 -18.78
C ASN A 503 15.00 -20.14 -19.02
N ASP A 504 13.68 -20.34 -18.94
CA ASP A 504 12.74 -19.23 -18.96
C ASP A 504 12.97 -18.31 -17.74
N VAL A 505 12.75 -17.02 -17.96
CA VAL A 505 12.76 -16.00 -16.91
C VAL A 505 11.38 -15.37 -16.83
N ILE A 506 10.69 -15.60 -15.74
CA ILE A 506 9.30 -15.18 -15.53
C ILE A 506 9.26 -14.07 -14.47
N MET A 507 8.78 -12.90 -14.84
CA MET A 507 8.56 -11.81 -13.91
C MET A 507 7.05 -11.68 -13.59
N TYR A 508 6.72 -11.77 -12.31
CA TYR A 508 5.41 -11.35 -11.79
C TYR A 508 5.52 -9.91 -11.33
N GLU A 509 4.94 -8.99 -12.07
CA GLU A 509 5.02 -7.57 -11.84
C GLU A 509 3.65 -7.04 -11.42
N ASN A 510 3.62 -6.37 -10.28
CA ASN A 510 2.46 -5.81 -9.60
C ASN A 510 1.42 -6.84 -9.11
N ASP A 511 0.68 -6.46 -8.09
CA ASP A 511 -0.50 -7.15 -7.59
C ASP A 511 -1.59 -6.13 -7.24
N LEU A 512 -2.71 -6.16 -7.98
CA LEU A 512 -3.78 -5.19 -7.78
C LEU A 512 -4.50 -5.43 -6.45
N PRO A 513 -4.85 -4.35 -5.72
CA PRO A 513 -5.78 -4.44 -4.60
C PRO A 513 -7.14 -5.02 -5.02
N ASP A 514 -7.82 -5.74 -4.10
CA ASP A 514 -9.10 -6.43 -4.37
C ASP A 514 -10.19 -5.55 -5.00
N HIS A 515 -10.18 -4.26 -4.73
CA HIS A 515 -11.17 -3.32 -5.26
C HIS A 515 -10.90 -2.89 -6.72
N TYR A 516 -9.74 -3.27 -7.29
CA TYR A 516 -9.40 -3.08 -8.71
C TYR A 516 -9.53 -4.36 -9.52
N SER A 517 -9.70 -5.54 -8.89
CA SER A 517 -9.87 -6.79 -9.64
C SER A 517 -11.16 -6.78 -10.46
N GLU A 518 -11.08 -7.19 -11.72
CA GLU A 518 -12.21 -7.25 -12.67
C GLU A 518 -13.04 -8.53 -12.51
N GLY A 519 -12.62 -9.48 -11.67
CA GLY A 519 -13.26 -10.77 -11.42
C GLY A 519 -14.27 -10.81 -10.28
#